data_4a3e8b9d5da3b588c0a86869f2bfd4f0
#
_entry.id   4a3e8b9d5da3b588c0a86869f2bfd4f0
#
_cell.length_a   1.000
_cell.length_b   1.000
_cell.length_c   1.000
_cell.angle_alpha   90.00
_cell.angle_beta   90.00
_cell.angle_gamma   90.00
#
_symmetry.space_group_name_H-M   'P 1'
#
loop_
_entity.id
_entity.type
_entity.pdbx_description
1 polymer ?
#
loop_
_entity_poly.entity_id
_entity_poly.type
_entity_poly.pdbx_seq_one_letter_code
_entity_poly.pdbx_strand_id
1 'polypeptide(L)'
;PVMQRAGGGTVLTVSSGAAHGAVEAWSHYCASKAGAAMLTKCLDHEARATGIRAIGLSPGTVATQMQRDIKASGINPVSQLNWEDHIPADWPAKALLWMCGPEADAWLGGEISLRDNEVRSKIGLV
;
A
#
# COMPACT_ATOMS: atom_id res chain seq x y z
N PRO A 1 -21.61 5.83 -2.40
CA PRO A 1 -22.84 6.18 -3.14
C PRO A 1 -22.56 6.78 -4.52
N VAL A 2 -21.61 7.70 -4.68
CA VAL A 2 -21.32 8.33 -5.98
C VAL A 2 -20.82 7.30 -7.00
N MET A 3 -19.78 6.55 -6.66
CA MET A 3 -19.23 5.50 -7.52
C MET A 3 -20.25 4.39 -7.82
N GLN A 4 -21.04 3.99 -6.84
CA GLN A 4 -22.09 2.99 -7.02
C GLN A 4 -23.13 3.46 -8.04
N ARG A 5 -23.58 4.73 -7.93
CA ARG A 5 -24.51 5.32 -8.92
C ARG A 5 -23.90 5.45 -10.32
N ALA A 6 -22.57 5.62 -10.40
CA ALA A 6 -21.85 5.69 -11.67
C ALA A 6 -21.54 4.30 -12.27
N GLY A 7 -21.96 3.21 -11.62
CA GLY A 7 -21.74 1.84 -12.09
C GLY A 7 -20.48 1.17 -11.58
N GLY A 8 -19.71 1.81 -10.72
CA GLY A 8 -18.51 1.24 -10.11
C GLY A 8 -17.40 2.25 -9.91
N GLY A 9 -16.28 1.77 -9.36
CA GLY A 9 -15.09 2.59 -9.12
C GLY A 9 -14.01 1.81 -8.40
N THR A 10 -12.83 2.40 -8.29
CA THR A 10 -11.69 1.81 -7.59
C THR A 10 -11.24 2.71 -6.45
N VAL A 11 -11.08 2.13 -5.28
CA VAL A 11 -10.53 2.77 -4.09
C VAL A 11 -9.19 2.12 -3.77
N LEU A 12 -8.13 2.89 -3.82
CA LEU A 12 -6.77 2.45 -3.53
C LEU A 12 -6.31 3.02 -2.20
N THR A 13 -5.83 2.16 -1.32
CA THR A 13 -5.30 2.54 -0.01
C THR A 13 -3.80 2.33 0.02
N VAL A 14 -3.04 3.34 0.42
CA VAL A 14 -1.61 3.16 0.66
C VAL A 14 -1.41 2.55 2.04
N SER A 15 -1.08 1.26 2.05
CA SER A 15 -0.81 0.47 3.24
C SER A 15 0.68 0.55 3.63
N SER A 16 1.09 -0.30 4.53
CA SER A 16 2.47 -0.41 5.03
C SER A 16 2.67 -1.77 5.66
N GLY A 17 3.90 -2.25 5.70
CA GLY A 17 4.25 -3.41 6.53
C GLY A 17 3.92 -3.20 8.01
N ALA A 18 3.90 -1.96 8.48
CA ALA A 18 3.48 -1.59 9.82
C ALA A 18 1.99 -1.86 10.12
N ALA A 19 1.17 -2.11 9.10
CA ALA A 19 -0.21 -2.55 9.27
C ALA A 19 -0.31 -3.99 9.80
N HIS A 20 0.73 -4.80 9.61
CA HIS A 20 0.75 -6.24 9.86
C HIS A 20 1.82 -6.66 10.87
N GLY A 21 2.71 -5.77 11.24
CA GLY A 21 3.79 -6.05 12.18
C GLY A 21 4.10 -4.84 13.05
N ALA A 22 4.38 -5.09 14.34
CA ALA A 22 4.75 -4.03 15.27
C ALA A 22 6.12 -3.45 14.91
N VAL A 23 6.21 -2.13 14.96
CA VAL A 23 7.47 -1.38 14.79
C VAL A 23 7.70 -0.54 16.03
N GLU A 24 8.90 -0.65 16.61
CA GLU A 24 9.27 0.07 17.82
C GLU A 24 9.07 1.59 17.64
N ALA A 25 8.54 2.24 18.67
CA ALA A 25 8.20 3.67 18.73
C ALA A 25 7.12 4.14 17.73
N TRP A 26 6.49 3.23 16.97
CA TRP A 26 5.49 3.56 15.95
C TRP A 26 4.09 3.02 16.26
N SER A 27 3.72 2.86 17.52
CA SER A 27 2.40 2.31 17.89
C SER A 27 1.24 3.04 17.22
N HIS A 28 1.27 4.37 17.21
CA HIS A 28 0.26 5.20 16.55
C HIS A 28 0.22 4.99 15.03
N TYR A 29 1.39 4.90 14.38
CA TYR A 29 1.50 4.65 12.95
C TYR A 29 1.01 3.24 12.60
N CYS A 30 1.48 2.22 13.33
CA CYS A 30 1.02 0.83 13.16
C CYS A 30 -0.50 0.72 13.32
N ALA A 31 -1.07 1.34 14.35
CA ALA A 31 -2.52 1.34 14.58
C ALA A 31 -3.28 2.01 13.43
N SER A 32 -2.80 3.16 12.94
CA SER A 32 -3.43 3.88 11.83
C SER A 32 -3.40 3.06 10.54
N LYS A 33 -2.27 2.42 10.23
CA LYS A 33 -2.12 1.59 9.02
C LYS A 33 -2.90 0.27 9.11
N ALA A 34 -2.96 -0.34 10.29
CA ALA A 34 -3.82 -1.51 10.53
C ALA A 34 -5.30 -1.16 10.35
N GLY A 35 -5.73 -0.01 10.84
CA GLY A 35 -7.07 0.52 10.65
C GLY A 35 -7.39 0.74 9.16
N ALA A 36 -6.49 1.37 8.41
CA ALA A 36 -6.65 1.60 6.98
C ALA A 36 -6.75 0.27 6.19
N ALA A 37 -5.93 -0.73 6.54
CA ALA A 37 -6.00 -2.05 5.92
C ALA A 37 -7.34 -2.74 6.20
N MET A 38 -7.85 -2.63 7.43
CA MET A 38 -9.15 -3.19 7.80
C MET A 38 -10.31 -2.47 7.09
N LEU A 39 -10.25 -1.14 6.95
CA LEU A 39 -11.25 -0.38 6.19
C LEU A 39 -11.30 -0.81 4.72
N THR A 40 -10.16 -1.13 4.12
CA THR A 40 -10.10 -1.68 2.75
C THR A 40 -10.85 -3.02 2.66
N LYS A 41 -10.64 -3.91 3.63
CA LYS A 41 -11.35 -5.20 3.70
C LYS A 41 -12.86 -5.01 3.90
N CYS A 42 -13.26 -4.12 4.78
CA CYS A 42 -14.68 -3.82 5.02
C CYS A 42 -15.34 -3.26 3.76
N LEU A 43 -14.70 -2.30 3.10
CA LEU A 43 -15.23 -1.72 1.88
C LEU A 43 -15.38 -2.77 0.77
N ASP A 44 -14.41 -3.64 0.60
CA ASP A 44 -14.50 -4.73 -0.36
C ASP A 44 -15.66 -5.67 -0.02
N HIS A 45 -15.77 -6.07 1.24
CA HIS A 45 -16.84 -6.96 1.71
C HIS A 45 -18.23 -6.36 1.48
N GLU A 46 -18.39 -5.07 1.76
CA GLU A 46 -19.70 -4.39 1.69
C GLU A 46 -20.08 -3.97 0.27
N ALA A 47 -19.13 -3.67 -0.60
CA ALA A 47 -19.41 -2.93 -1.83
C ALA A 47 -18.90 -3.59 -3.13
N ARG A 48 -18.18 -4.73 -3.04
CA ARG A 48 -17.70 -5.44 -4.24
C ARG A 48 -18.85 -5.79 -5.19
N ALA A 49 -19.96 -6.29 -4.66
CA ALA A 49 -21.13 -6.66 -5.45
C ALA A 49 -21.79 -5.48 -6.18
N THR A 50 -21.49 -4.25 -5.78
CA THR A 50 -21.98 -3.02 -6.41
C THR A 50 -20.94 -2.35 -7.32
N GLY A 51 -19.91 -3.09 -7.70
CA GLY A 51 -18.89 -2.64 -8.64
C GLY A 51 -17.75 -1.81 -8.02
N ILE A 52 -17.65 -1.76 -6.71
CA ILE A 52 -16.53 -1.07 -6.04
C ILE A 52 -15.36 -2.04 -5.85
N ARG A 53 -14.21 -1.64 -6.36
CA ARG A 53 -12.93 -2.36 -6.20
C ARG A 53 -12.12 -1.67 -5.10
N ALA A 54 -11.73 -2.40 -4.07
CA ALA A 54 -10.93 -1.87 -2.96
C ALA A 54 -9.66 -2.71 -2.79
N ILE A 55 -8.50 -2.10 -2.94
CA ILE A 55 -7.18 -2.76 -2.86
C ILE A 55 -6.20 -1.87 -2.13
N GLY A 56 -5.36 -2.45 -1.28
CA GLY A 56 -4.22 -1.77 -0.64
C GLY A 56 -2.93 -1.95 -1.44
N LEU A 57 -2.05 -0.98 -1.35
CA LEU A 57 -0.67 -1.06 -1.80
C LEU A 57 0.27 -0.94 -0.61
N SER A 58 1.11 -1.95 -0.38
CA SER A 58 2.24 -1.87 0.55
C SER A 58 3.52 -1.62 -0.26
N PRO A 59 3.98 -0.38 -0.37
CA PRO A 59 5.12 -0.05 -1.22
C PRO A 59 6.47 -0.49 -0.64
N GLY A 60 6.53 -0.83 0.64
CA GLY A 60 7.79 -0.95 1.36
C GLY A 60 8.37 0.42 1.67
N THR A 61 9.69 0.51 1.78
CA THR A 61 10.37 1.79 2.02
C THR A 61 10.68 2.49 0.70
N VAL A 62 10.26 3.75 0.60
CA VAL A 62 10.35 4.56 -0.61
C VAL A 62 11.30 5.73 -0.38
N ALA A 63 12.13 6.05 -1.36
CA ALA A 63 13.12 7.13 -1.30
C ALA A 63 12.42 8.51 -1.26
N THR A 64 12.00 8.93 -0.07
CA THR A 64 11.24 10.17 0.18
C THR A 64 11.83 10.95 1.33
N GLN A 65 11.38 12.19 1.54
CA GLN A 65 11.77 13.00 2.70
C GLN A 65 11.44 12.29 4.02
N MET A 66 10.28 11.60 4.09
CA MET A 66 9.91 10.82 5.27
C MET A 66 11.01 9.81 5.67
N GLN A 67 11.64 9.13 4.71
CA GLN A 67 12.71 8.18 5.01
C GLN A 67 14.01 8.88 5.49
N ARG A 68 14.27 10.09 5.05
CA ARG A 68 15.38 10.91 5.57
C ARG A 68 15.14 11.29 7.02
N ASP A 69 13.92 11.70 7.34
CA ASP A 69 13.54 12.07 8.70
C ASP A 69 13.58 10.85 9.65
N ILE A 70 13.11 9.68 9.19
CA ILE A 70 13.20 8.42 9.92
C ILE A 70 14.67 8.07 10.18
N LYS A 71 15.53 8.13 9.17
CA LYS A 71 16.96 7.84 9.29
C LYS A 71 17.63 8.78 10.31
N ALA A 72 17.30 10.06 10.27
CA ALA A 72 17.83 11.04 11.20
C ALA A 72 17.38 10.79 12.65
N SER A 73 16.24 10.16 12.86
CA SER A 73 15.72 9.85 14.20
C SER A 73 16.49 8.76 14.94
N GLY A 74 17.05 7.79 14.22
CA GLY A 74 17.77 6.65 14.79
C GLY A 74 16.94 5.73 15.68
N ILE A 75 15.61 5.84 15.65
CA ILE A 75 14.72 5.35 16.73
C ILE A 75 14.38 3.85 16.62
N ASN A 76 14.52 3.25 15.45
CA ASN A 76 14.11 1.87 15.22
C ASN A 76 14.88 1.22 14.04
N PRO A 77 14.69 -0.09 13.76
CA PRO A 77 15.39 -0.77 12.66
C PRO A 77 15.20 -0.13 11.28
N VAL A 78 14.05 0.50 11.01
CA VAL A 78 13.80 1.18 9.71
C VAL A 78 14.77 2.36 9.53
N SER A 79 15.16 3.03 10.61
CA SER A 79 16.12 4.14 10.58
C SER A 79 17.55 3.69 10.24
N GLN A 80 17.84 2.39 10.32
CA GLN A 80 19.15 1.81 10.01
C GLN A 80 19.32 1.42 8.55
N LEU A 81 18.25 1.44 7.75
CA LEU A 81 18.31 1.09 6.32
C LEU A 81 19.22 2.04 5.55
N ASN A 82 19.93 1.50 4.56
CA ASN A 82 20.69 2.30 3.62
C ASN A 82 19.76 2.99 2.62
N TRP A 83 20.21 4.11 2.04
CA TRP A 83 19.39 4.84 1.08
C TRP A 83 19.06 3.99 -0.16
N GLU A 84 20.00 3.16 -0.56
CA GLU A 84 19.90 2.24 -1.72
C GLU A 84 18.89 1.10 -1.51
N ASP A 85 18.49 0.85 -0.26
CA ASP A 85 17.45 -0.15 0.08
C ASP A 85 16.04 0.36 -0.25
N HIS A 86 15.88 1.67 -0.47
CA HIS A 86 14.61 2.28 -0.77
C HIS A 86 14.31 2.21 -2.27
N ILE A 87 13.05 1.91 -2.61
CA ILE A 87 12.60 1.94 -4.00
C ILE A 87 12.38 3.37 -4.51
N PRO A 88 12.51 3.61 -5.83
CA PRO A 88 12.21 4.91 -6.42
C PRO A 88 10.75 5.32 -6.20
N ALA A 89 10.51 6.63 -6.03
CA ALA A 89 9.17 7.15 -5.75
C ALA A 89 8.17 6.97 -6.90
N ASP A 90 8.63 6.77 -8.13
CA ASP A 90 7.76 6.51 -9.27
C ASP A 90 7.22 5.08 -9.32
N TRP A 91 7.87 4.13 -8.63
CA TRP A 91 7.39 2.74 -8.57
C TRP A 91 6.01 2.59 -7.90
N PRO A 92 5.77 3.17 -6.71
CA PRO A 92 4.43 3.18 -6.13
C PRO A 92 3.39 3.86 -7.03
N ALA A 93 3.74 4.94 -7.72
CA ALA A 93 2.84 5.63 -8.63
C ALA A 93 2.43 4.75 -9.82
N LYS A 94 3.39 4.06 -10.44
CA LYS A 94 3.14 3.09 -11.52
C LYS A 94 2.29 1.92 -11.03
N ALA A 95 2.55 1.42 -9.81
CA ALA A 95 1.77 0.36 -9.21
C ALA A 95 0.32 0.78 -8.99
N LEU A 96 0.07 1.97 -8.44
CA LEU A 96 -1.28 2.49 -8.24
C LEU A 96 -2.05 2.62 -9.57
N LEU A 97 -1.39 3.07 -10.63
CA LEU A 97 -2.00 3.14 -11.95
C LEU A 97 -2.35 1.74 -12.48
N TRP A 98 -1.44 0.78 -12.38
CA TRP A 98 -1.66 -0.60 -12.77
C TRP A 98 -2.81 -1.24 -11.98
N MET A 99 -2.94 -0.93 -10.69
CA MET A 99 -4.00 -1.43 -9.81
C MET A 99 -5.41 -0.95 -10.21
N CYS A 100 -5.52 0.06 -11.04
CA CYS A 100 -6.80 0.48 -11.61
C CYS A 100 -7.32 -0.51 -12.67
N GLY A 101 -6.45 -1.36 -13.21
CA GLY A 101 -6.79 -2.36 -14.21
C GLY A 101 -7.26 -3.70 -13.60
N PRO A 102 -7.85 -4.58 -14.44
CA PRO A 102 -8.41 -5.86 -13.99
C PRO A 102 -7.34 -6.88 -13.55
N GLU A 103 -6.09 -6.70 -13.93
CA GLU A 103 -4.99 -7.59 -13.53
C GLU A 103 -4.78 -7.64 -12.01
N ALA A 104 -5.18 -6.59 -11.32
CA ALA A 104 -5.08 -6.49 -9.86
C ALA A 104 -6.26 -7.13 -9.11
N ASP A 105 -7.27 -7.64 -9.79
CA ASP A 105 -8.50 -8.14 -9.16
C ASP A 105 -8.28 -9.35 -8.22
N ALA A 106 -7.19 -10.09 -8.43
CA ALA A 106 -6.82 -11.18 -7.53
C ALA A 106 -6.51 -10.72 -6.09
N TRP A 107 -6.23 -9.43 -5.89
CA TRP A 107 -5.91 -8.84 -4.58
C TRP A 107 -7.04 -7.99 -3.98
N LEU A 108 -8.24 -8.01 -4.55
CA LEU A 108 -9.38 -7.25 -4.01
C LEU A 108 -9.62 -7.58 -2.52
N GLY A 109 -9.81 -6.56 -1.71
CA GLY A 109 -9.96 -6.67 -0.25
C GLY A 109 -8.67 -6.88 0.52
N GLY A 110 -7.58 -7.23 -0.18
CA GLY A 110 -6.25 -7.39 0.38
C GLY A 110 -5.32 -6.26 -0.04
N GLU A 111 -4.05 -6.60 -0.19
CA GLU A 111 -3.04 -5.64 -0.65
C GLU A 111 -1.98 -6.29 -1.53
N ILE A 112 -1.37 -5.46 -2.37
CA ILE A 112 -0.22 -5.79 -3.19
C ILE A 112 1.03 -5.28 -2.50
N SER A 113 2.10 -6.08 -2.48
CA SER A 113 3.38 -5.68 -1.92
C SER A 113 4.43 -5.48 -3.01
N LEU A 114 5.08 -4.32 -3.04
CA LEU A 114 6.22 -4.08 -3.92
C LEU A 114 7.53 -4.71 -3.44
N ARG A 115 7.50 -5.49 -2.37
CA ARG A 115 8.60 -6.40 -1.99
C ARG A 115 8.57 -7.70 -2.78
N ASP A 116 7.44 -8.02 -3.40
CA ASP A 116 7.25 -9.20 -4.22
C ASP A 116 7.79 -8.94 -5.64
N ASN A 117 8.82 -9.70 -6.01
CA ASN A 117 9.46 -9.58 -7.32
C ASN A 117 8.54 -9.99 -8.48
N GLU A 118 7.65 -10.94 -8.24
CA GLU A 118 6.67 -11.37 -9.24
C GLU A 118 5.68 -10.25 -9.55
N VAL A 119 5.22 -9.56 -8.51
CA VAL A 119 4.39 -8.36 -8.65
C VAL A 119 5.12 -7.25 -9.39
N ARG A 120 6.38 -6.98 -9.05
CA ARG A 120 7.21 -5.99 -9.75
C ARG A 120 7.30 -6.29 -11.24
N SER A 121 7.51 -7.56 -11.60
CA SER A 121 7.58 -7.99 -13.01
C SER A 121 6.24 -7.80 -13.73
N LYS A 122 5.13 -8.14 -13.09
CA LYS A 122 3.78 -7.93 -13.67
C LYS A 122 3.46 -6.47 -13.94
N ILE A 123 3.93 -5.58 -13.07
CA ILE A 123 3.75 -4.13 -13.22
C ILE A 123 4.73 -3.53 -14.26
N GLY A 124 5.82 -4.23 -14.57
CA GLY A 124 6.86 -3.74 -15.45
C GLY A 124 7.87 -2.80 -14.78
N LEU A 125 8.11 -3.01 -13.48
CA LEU A 125 9.06 -2.21 -12.70
C LEU A 125 10.50 -2.76 -12.79
N VAL A 126 10.63 -3.98 -13.16
CA VAL A 126 11.91 -4.70 -13.33
C VAL A 126 11.89 -5.58 -14.58
#